data_21d007072294e5ca42b24a153397dc7f
#
_entry.id   21d007072294e5ca42b24a153397dc7f
#
_cell.length_a   1.000
_cell.length_b   1.000
_cell.length_c   1.000
_cell.angle_alpha   90.00
_cell.angle_beta   90.00
_cell.angle_gamma   90.00
#
_symmetry.space_group_name_H-M   'P 1'
#
loop_
_entity.id
_entity.type
_entity.pdbx_description
1 polymer ?
#
loop_
_entity_poly.entity_id
_entity_poly.type
_entity_poly.pdbx_seq_one_letter_code
_entity_poly.pdbx_strand_id
1 'polypeptide(L)'
;YTAAEENSLRAPAVPLVTIDPYTSAWSFADQLNDESVRHWTGRDYPLLGGIRVDGKSYRFMGMDDIQVTSVIGMASDGLWEADYTMSQPAGDWFAEAYDPKSWKRGKAAFGTEDNPNRSTPWSTGDIWVRRTFDWPSDEQKDALYLQYSHDDNIEVYLNGKQIAVAGNGLDYDLLKEIPEAVAESLKPTGNVLAAHCRNNGGGAY
;
A
#
# COMPACT_ATOMS: atom_id res chain seq x y z
N TYR A 1 -16.60 -35.60 27.40
CA TYR A 1 -15.39 -34.80 27.18
C TYR A 1 -15.84 -33.49 26.62
N THR A 2 -15.87 -32.43 27.44
CA THR A 2 -16.03 -31.05 27.00
C THR A 2 -14.75 -30.67 26.25
N ALA A 3 -14.89 -30.19 25.01
CA ALA A 3 -13.78 -29.59 24.29
C ALA A 3 -13.18 -28.48 25.15
N ALA A 4 -11.86 -28.49 25.33
CA ALA A 4 -11.17 -27.41 25.99
C ALA A 4 -11.47 -26.12 25.22
N GLU A 5 -11.90 -25.07 25.93
CA GLU A 5 -12.00 -23.74 25.31
C GLU A 5 -10.65 -23.41 24.71
N GLU A 6 -10.63 -23.12 23.41
CA GLU A 6 -9.40 -22.65 22.74
C GLU A 6 -8.91 -21.40 23.47
N ASN A 7 -7.71 -21.47 23.99
CA ASN A 7 -7.08 -20.32 24.64
C ASN A 7 -6.81 -19.25 23.59
N SER A 8 -7.60 -18.19 23.60
CA SER A 8 -7.47 -17.06 22.65
C SER A 8 -6.28 -16.12 22.95
N LEU A 9 -5.52 -16.42 24.02
CA LEU A 9 -4.33 -15.64 24.37
C LEU A 9 -3.19 -15.98 23.42
N ARG A 10 -2.80 -14.99 22.63
CA ARG A 10 -1.64 -15.06 21.75
C ARG A 10 -0.42 -14.42 22.42
N ALA A 11 0.74 -15.04 22.28
CA ALA A 11 2.00 -14.40 22.65
C ALA A 11 2.23 -13.17 21.73
N PRO A 12 2.71 -12.04 22.27
CA PRO A 12 2.96 -10.84 21.46
C PRO A 12 4.07 -11.05 20.42
N ALA A 13 4.95 -12.00 20.62
CA ALA A 13 5.97 -12.43 19.68
C ALA A 13 6.38 -13.87 19.96
N VAL A 14 6.83 -14.57 18.92
CA VAL A 14 7.30 -15.96 18.99
C VAL A 14 8.80 -15.98 18.63
N PRO A 15 9.67 -16.52 19.51
CA PRO A 15 11.09 -16.67 19.20
C PRO A 15 11.28 -17.75 18.13
N LEU A 16 12.06 -17.44 17.09
CA LEU A 16 12.42 -18.37 16.02
C LEU A 16 13.85 -18.90 16.20
N VAL A 17 14.79 -17.99 16.43
CA VAL A 17 16.18 -18.28 16.69
C VAL A 17 16.67 -17.34 17.78
N THR A 18 17.16 -17.87 18.89
CA THR A 18 17.69 -17.08 20.00
C THR A 18 18.97 -17.75 20.52
N ILE A 19 20.12 -17.30 20.01
CA ILE A 19 21.44 -17.85 20.37
C ILE A 19 22.10 -16.93 21.39
N ASP A 20 22.13 -15.63 21.10
CA ASP A 20 22.67 -14.57 21.92
C ASP A 20 21.93 -13.25 21.66
N PRO A 21 22.23 -12.14 22.40
CA PRO A 21 21.55 -10.86 22.20
C PRO A 21 21.67 -10.26 20.79
N TYR A 22 22.64 -10.68 19.99
CA TYR A 22 22.87 -10.20 18.63
C TYR A 22 22.25 -11.13 17.58
N THR A 23 22.11 -12.42 17.91
CA THR A 23 21.51 -13.44 17.05
C THR A 23 20.17 -13.87 17.62
N SER A 24 19.17 -13.02 17.42
CA SER A 24 17.85 -13.17 18.03
C SER A 24 16.77 -12.75 17.04
N ALA A 25 16.08 -13.73 16.46
CA ALA A 25 15.06 -13.57 15.45
C ALA A 25 13.69 -13.96 16.01
N TRP A 26 12.68 -13.12 15.77
CA TRP A 26 11.33 -13.24 16.31
C TRP A 26 10.28 -13.02 15.22
N SER A 27 9.14 -13.69 15.34
CA SER A 27 7.93 -13.41 14.57
C SER A 27 6.91 -12.69 15.44
N PHE A 28 6.32 -11.62 14.92
CA PHE A 28 5.24 -10.86 15.56
C PHE A 28 3.89 -11.13 14.87
N ALA A 29 3.90 -11.84 13.74
CA ALA A 29 2.73 -12.18 12.95
C ALA A 29 2.07 -13.50 13.41
N ASP A 30 0.81 -13.72 13.01
CA ASP A 30 0.10 -14.97 13.23
C ASP A 30 0.60 -16.09 12.33
N GLN A 31 1.00 -15.75 11.11
CA GLN A 31 1.67 -16.66 10.18
C GLN A 31 3.10 -16.20 9.94
N LEU A 32 4.03 -17.12 9.84
CA LEU A 32 5.46 -16.82 9.72
C LEU A 32 5.84 -16.03 8.46
N ASN A 33 4.99 -16.01 7.46
CA ASN A 33 5.19 -15.35 6.17
C ASN A 33 4.37 -14.06 5.99
N ASP A 34 3.67 -13.59 7.03
CA ASP A 34 2.87 -12.36 6.97
C ASP A 34 3.71 -11.10 7.17
N GLU A 35 4.83 -11.20 7.89
CA GLU A 35 5.73 -10.10 8.18
C GLU A 35 7.20 -10.51 8.05
N SER A 36 8.09 -9.51 7.95
CA SER A 36 9.52 -9.70 8.13
C SER A 36 9.82 -10.29 9.50
N VAL A 37 10.77 -11.21 9.56
CA VAL A 37 11.36 -11.62 10.83
C VAL A 37 12.07 -10.43 11.45
N ARG A 38 11.93 -10.22 12.74
CA ARG A 38 12.53 -9.09 13.44
C ARG A 38 13.49 -9.53 14.54
N HIS A 39 14.49 -8.72 14.76
CA HIS A 39 15.30 -8.79 15.97
C HIS A 39 14.46 -8.34 17.20
N TRP A 40 14.78 -8.78 18.38
CA TRP A 40 14.07 -8.37 19.61
C TRP A 40 14.04 -6.85 19.84
N THR A 41 14.96 -6.09 19.21
CA THR A 41 14.96 -4.61 19.24
C THR A 41 13.96 -3.98 18.27
N GLY A 42 13.18 -4.78 17.52
CA GLY A 42 12.22 -4.32 16.53
C GLY A 42 12.76 -4.09 15.12
N ARG A 43 14.08 -4.21 14.92
CA ARG A 43 14.70 -4.07 13.58
C ARG A 43 14.42 -5.32 12.76
N ASP A 44 14.22 -5.13 11.46
CA ASP A 44 14.10 -6.24 10.52
C ASP A 44 15.35 -7.11 10.55
N TYR A 45 15.14 -8.41 10.55
CA TYR A 45 16.19 -9.42 10.53
C TYR A 45 16.08 -10.20 9.21
N PRO A 46 17.12 -10.22 8.37
CA PRO A 46 17.06 -10.80 7.03
C PRO A 46 17.06 -12.34 7.08
N LEU A 47 15.98 -12.91 7.60
CA LEU A 47 15.78 -14.34 7.71
C LEU A 47 14.57 -14.77 6.88
N LEU A 48 14.82 -15.57 5.86
CA LEU A 48 13.81 -16.14 4.98
C LEU A 48 13.76 -17.66 5.11
N GLY A 49 12.55 -18.20 5.13
CA GLY A 49 12.30 -19.62 5.04
C GLY A 49 11.60 -19.97 3.72
N GLY A 50 12.24 -20.76 2.91
CA GLY A 50 11.69 -21.26 1.65
C GLY A 50 11.75 -22.78 1.54
N ILE A 51 10.77 -23.37 0.86
CA ILE A 51 10.74 -24.77 0.52
C ILE A 51 10.47 -24.92 -0.98
N ARG A 52 11.12 -25.89 -1.62
CA ARG A 52 10.87 -26.21 -3.03
C ARG A 52 10.23 -27.59 -3.13
N VAL A 53 9.04 -27.64 -3.74
CA VAL A 53 8.28 -28.87 -3.96
C VAL A 53 7.92 -28.95 -5.43
N ASP A 54 8.24 -30.06 -6.10
CA ASP A 54 7.94 -30.30 -7.52
C ASP A 54 8.34 -29.15 -8.46
N GLY A 55 9.50 -28.56 -8.18
CA GLY A 55 10.05 -27.46 -8.99
C GLY A 55 9.50 -26.07 -8.64
N LYS A 56 8.47 -25.96 -7.80
CA LYS A 56 7.92 -24.69 -7.32
C LYS A 56 8.50 -24.32 -5.97
N SER A 57 8.85 -23.05 -5.81
CA SER A 57 9.34 -22.50 -4.54
C SER A 57 8.18 -21.85 -3.77
N TYR A 58 8.13 -22.12 -2.48
CA TYR A 58 7.15 -21.57 -1.55
C TYR A 58 7.91 -20.93 -0.40
N ARG A 59 7.55 -19.70 -0.04
CA ARG A 59 8.06 -19.01 1.14
C ARG A 59 7.15 -19.33 2.31
N PHE A 60 7.70 -19.78 3.43
CA PHE A 60 6.96 -20.09 4.65
C PHE A 60 7.35 -19.20 5.85
N MET A 61 8.40 -18.39 5.73
CA MET A 61 8.86 -17.51 6.81
C MET A 61 9.54 -16.25 6.27
N GLY A 62 9.31 -15.13 6.94
CA GLY A 62 9.88 -13.83 6.60
C GLY A 62 9.27 -13.20 5.36
N MET A 63 9.63 -11.97 5.10
CA MET A 63 9.32 -11.28 3.84
C MET A 63 10.61 -11.05 3.06
N ASP A 64 10.54 -11.22 1.76
CA ASP A 64 11.60 -10.85 0.84
C ASP A 64 11.41 -9.37 0.46
N ASP A 65 12.51 -8.66 0.21
CA ASP A 65 12.44 -7.37 -0.45
C ASP A 65 11.92 -7.60 -1.87
N ILE A 66 10.67 -7.24 -2.09
CA ILE A 66 10.06 -7.36 -3.41
C ILE A 66 10.74 -6.35 -4.31
N GLN A 67 11.54 -6.86 -5.26
CA GLN A 67 12.12 -6.00 -6.29
C GLN A 67 11.01 -5.60 -7.26
N VAL A 68 10.61 -4.34 -7.20
CA VAL A 68 9.58 -3.79 -8.08
C VAL A 68 10.20 -2.89 -9.14
N THR A 69 9.65 -2.94 -10.35
CA THR A 69 9.94 -1.99 -11.42
C THR A 69 8.75 -1.07 -11.60
N SER A 70 8.99 0.23 -11.65
CA SER A 70 7.92 1.20 -11.89
C SER A 70 7.41 1.09 -13.32
N VAL A 71 6.15 0.72 -13.48
CA VAL A 71 5.46 0.69 -14.79
C VAL A 71 4.73 2.01 -15.01
N ILE A 72 4.03 2.49 -13.98
CA ILE A 72 3.35 3.79 -14.01
C ILE A 72 4.09 4.72 -13.05
N GLY A 73 4.66 5.80 -13.58
CA GLY A 73 5.52 6.72 -12.84
C GLY A 73 4.95 7.18 -11.51
N MET A 74 5.80 7.28 -10.51
CA MET A 74 5.47 7.69 -9.14
C MET A 74 5.58 9.22 -8.96
N ALA A 75 5.15 9.72 -7.81
CA ALA A 75 5.25 11.14 -7.46
C ALA A 75 6.72 11.60 -7.35
N SER A 76 7.62 10.72 -6.90
CA SER A 76 9.07 10.96 -6.87
C SER A 76 9.67 11.21 -8.25
N ASP A 77 9.07 10.66 -9.29
CA ASP A 77 9.51 10.88 -10.68
C ASP A 77 9.08 12.27 -11.20
N GLY A 78 8.22 12.97 -10.46
CA GLY A 78 7.75 14.34 -10.74
C GLY A 78 6.90 14.49 -12.00
N LEU A 79 6.38 13.41 -12.54
CA LEU A 79 5.91 13.30 -13.92
C LEU A 79 4.39 13.21 -14.08
N TRP A 80 3.58 13.20 -13.01
CA TRP A 80 2.15 13.04 -13.21
C TRP A 80 1.29 14.10 -12.51
N GLU A 81 0.14 14.33 -13.12
CA GLU A 81 -0.89 15.24 -12.63
C GLU A 81 -2.18 14.46 -12.36
N ALA A 82 -2.98 14.97 -11.44
CA ALA A 82 -4.28 14.42 -11.12
C ALA A 82 -5.34 15.52 -11.00
N ASP A 83 -6.58 15.13 -11.15
CA ASP A 83 -7.71 15.94 -10.72
C ASP A 83 -7.89 15.74 -9.20
N TYR A 84 -8.09 16.82 -8.45
CA TYR A 84 -8.26 16.75 -7.01
C TYR A 84 -9.30 17.72 -6.48
N THR A 85 -9.88 17.39 -5.35
CA THR A 85 -10.77 18.28 -4.58
C THR A 85 -10.54 18.10 -3.09
N MET A 86 -10.73 19.17 -2.35
CA MET A 86 -10.72 19.18 -0.87
C MET A 86 -12.14 19.28 -0.30
N SER A 87 -13.13 19.26 -1.15
CA SER A 87 -14.54 19.23 -0.78
C SER A 87 -15.09 17.84 -1.09
N GLN A 88 -15.86 17.28 -0.16
CA GLN A 88 -16.43 15.96 -0.33
C GLN A 88 -17.23 15.86 -1.64
N PRO A 89 -16.83 14.99 -2.56
CA PRO A 89 -17.55 14.80 -3.81
C PRO A 89 -18.86 14.04 -3.58
N ALA A 90 -19.83 14.26 -4.44
CA ALA A 90 -21.08 13.50 -4.43
C ALA A 90 -20.96 12.19 -5.23
N GLY A 91 -21.69 11.16 -4.80
CA GLY A 91 -21.78 9.89 -5.52
C GLY A 91 -20.49 9.07 -5.49
N ASP A 92 -20.39 8.19 -6.48
CA ASP A 92 -19.28 7.23 -6.59
C ASP A 92 -18.06 7.89 -7.26
N TRP A 93 -17.45 8.83 -6.57
CA TRP A 93 -16.31 9.62 -7.06
C TRP A 93 -15.13 8.75 -7.51
N PHE A 94 -15.01 7.53 -7.07
CA PHE A 94 -13.98 6.56 -7.44
C PHE A 94 -14.32 5.77 -8.72
N ALA A 95 -15.57 5.82 -9.18
CA ALA A 95 -16.01 5.10 -10.37
C ALA A 95 -15.38 5.67 -11.65
N GLU A 96 -15.12 4.80 -12.62
CA GLU A 96 -14.53 5.19 -13.90
C GLU A 96 -15.35 6.26 -14.63
N ALA A 97 -16.68 6.13 -14.60
CA ALA A 97 -17.60 7.04 -15.30
C ALA A 97 -17.79 8.40 -14.60
N TYR A 98 -17.18 8.59 -13.42
CA TYR A 98 -17.29 9.86 -12.71
C TYR A 98 -16.56 10.98 -13.46
N ASP A 99 -17.21 12.12 -13.62
CA ASP A 99 -16.68 13.30 -14.32
C ASP A 99 -16.14 14.35 -13.31
N PRO A 100 -14.82 14.50 -13.17
CA PRO A 100 -14.21 15.42 -12.21
C PRO A 100 -14.11 16.87 -12.74
N LYS A 101 -14.94 17.31 -13.68
CA LYS A 101 -14.84 18.65 -14.33
C LYS A 101 -14.79 19.83 -13.37
N SER A 102 -15.38 19.69 -12.18
CA SER A 102 -15.36 20.72 -11.14
C SER A 102 -14.11 20.69 -10.25
N TRP A 103 -13.30 19.65 -10.38
CA TRP A 103 -12.10 19.48 -9.58
C TRP A 103 -10.96 20.34 -10.10
N LYS A 104 -9.99 20.62 -9.25
CA LYS A 104 -8.75 21.28 -9.64
C LYS A 104 -7.78 20.25 -10.22
N ARG A 105 -6.82 20.74 -11.01
CA ARG A 105 -5.71 19.91 -11.48
C ARG A 105 -4.43 20.28 -10.77
N GLY A 106 -3.66 19.30 -10.33
CA GLY A 106 -2.42 19.48 -9.59
C GLY A 106 -1.42 18.36 -9.82
N LYS A 107 -0.17 18.66 -9.51
CA LYS A 107 0.93 17.70 -9.58
C LYS A 107 1.04 16.93 -8.28
N ALA A 108 1.33 15.65 -8.34
CA ALA A 108 1.74 14.86 -7.17
C ALA A 108 3.18 15.25 -6.76
N ALA A 109 3.58 15.13 -5.49
CA ALA A 109 2.78 14.68 -4.36
C ALA A 109 1.89 15.82 -3.82
N PHE A 110 0.81 15.42 -3.15
CA PHE A 110 -0.08 16.32 -2.41
C PHE A 110 0.32 16.31 -0.93
N GLY A 111 0.33 17.46 -0.26
CA GLY A 111 0.72 17.50 1.14
C GLY A 111 0.61 18.88 1.76
N THR A 112 0.78 18.96 3.07
CA THR A 112 0.79 20.22 3.85
C THR A 112 2.09 20.99 3.64
N GLU A 113 2.15 22.23 4.19
CA GLU A 113 3.30 23.12 3.97
C GLU A 113 4.62 22.60 4.53
N ASP A 114 4.57 21.75 5.51
CA ASP A 114 5.73 21.11 6.15
C ASP A 114 6.28 19.90 5.38
N ASN A 115 5.55 19.38 4.38
CA ASN A 115 6.07 18.34 3.50
C ASN A 115 7.01 18.95 2.42
N PRO A 116 8.33 18.70 2.48
CA PRO A 116 9.27 19.25 1.52
C PRO A 116 9.12 18.67 0.10
N ASN A 117 8.48 17.51 -0.03
CA ASN A 117 8.33 16.79 -1.29
C ASN A 117 7.01 17.11 -2.01
N ARG A 118 6.12 17.91 -1.38
CA ARG A 118 4.86 18.26 -2.02
C ARG A 118 5.06 19.12 -3.27
N SER A 119 4.24 18.87 -4.26
CA SER A 119 4.08 19.74 -5.43
C SER A 119 2.77 20.53 -5.38
N THR A 120 1.72 19.91 -4.82
CA THR A 120 0.39 20.55 -4.69
C THR A 120 0.01 20.67 -3.22
N PRO A 121 -0.26 21.90 -2.72
CA PRO A 121 -0.69 22.08 -1.33
C PRO A 121 -2.04 21.44 -1.05
N TRP A 122 -2.11 20.75 0.09
CA TRP A 122 -3.32 20.22 0.70
C TRP A 122 -3.51 20.87 2.08
N SER A 123 -4.60 21.62 2.28
CA SER A 123 -4.80 22.49 3.46
C SER A 123 -6.07 22.15 4.25
N THR A 124 -6.70 21.01 4.00
CA THR A 124 -7.93 20.57 4.65
C THR A 124 -7.74 19.20 5.30
N GLY A 125 -8.72 18.75 6.10
CA GLY A 125 -8.68 17.40 6.69
C GLY A 125 -8.81 16.28 5.67
N ASP A 126 -9.42 16.53 4.52
CA ASP A 126 -9.66 15.51 3.51
C ASP A 126 -9.20 15.98 2.12
N ILE A 127 -8.71 15.05 1.31
CA ILE A 127 -8.42 15.25 -0.11
C ILE A 127 -8.87 14.03 -0.90
N TRP A 128 -9.49 14.28 -2.05
CA TRP A 128 -9.84 13.27 -3.06
C TRP A 128 -9.01 13.54 -4.31
N VAL A 129 -8.36 12.50 -4.82
CA VAL A 129 -7.44 12.58 -5.96
C VAL A 129 -7.85 11.55 -6.99
N ARG A 130 -7.83 11.91 -8.26
CA ARG A 130 -8.10 11.00 -9.38
C ARG A 130 -7.02 11.19 -10.45
N ARG A 131 -6.30 10.11 -10.75
CA ARG A 131 -5.32 10.04 -11.82
C ARG A 131 -5.84 9.14 -12.93
N THR A 132 -5.81 9.62 -14.17
CA THR A 132 -6.03 8.79 -15.35
C THR A 132 -4.68 8.39 -15.95
N PHE A 133 -4.55 7.13 -16.37
CA PHE A 133 -3.33 6.62 -16.98
C PHE A 133 -3.61 5.55 -18.03
N ASP A 134 -2.67 5.37 -18.93
CA ASP A 134 -2.69 4.33 -19.94
C ASP A 134 -1.75 3.20 -19.54
N TRP A 135 -2.16 1.96 -19.78
CA TRP A 135 -1.31 0.79 -19.49
C TRP A 135 -0.41 0.52 -20.70
N PRO A 136 0.92 0.40 -20.50
CA PRO A 136 1.82 0.07 -21.60
C PRO A 136 1.48 -1.29 -22.21
N SER A 137 1.46 -1.39 -23.53
CA SER A 137 1.00 -2.60 -24.25
C SER A 137 1.93 -3.80 -24.15
N ASP A 138 3.18 -3.56 -23.75
CA ASP A 138 4.24 -4.55 -23.60
C ASP A 138 4.44 -5.02 -22.16
N GLU A 139 3.72 -4.41 -21.22
CA GLU A 139 3.81 -4.78 -19.80
C GLU A 139 2.78 -5.86 -19.42
N GLN A 140 3.24 -6.82 -18.64
CA GLN A 140 2.39 -7.89 -18.10
C GLN A 140 1.55 -7.36 -16.94
N LYS A 141 0.47 -8.07 -16.62
CA LYS A 141 -0.47 -7.67 -15.55
C LYS A 141 -0.41 -8.59 -14.33
N ASP A 142 0.52 -9.50 -14.30
CA ASP A 142 0.76 -10.41 -13.20
C ASP A 142 1.71 -9.78 -12.15
N ALA A 143 1.50 -10.11 -10.89
CA ALA A 143 2.29 -9.62 -9.76
C ALA A 143 2.42 -8.09 -9.71
N LEU A 144 1.31 -7.38 -9.87
CA LEU A 144 1.27 -5.93 -9.77
C LEU A 144 1.16 -5.44 -8.33
N TYR A 145 1.87 -4.38 -8.01
CA TYR A 145 1.84 -3.74 -6.71
C TYR A 145 1.49 -2.26 -6.83
N LEU A 146 0.66 -1.78 -5.91
CA LEU A 146 0.51 -0.35 -5.65
C LEU A 146 1.56 0.06 -4.63
N GLN A 147 2.42 1.02 -4.97
CA GLN A 147 3.28 1.72 -4.02
C GLN A 147 2.64 3.05 -3.64
N TYR A 148 2.54 3.32 -2.34
CA TYR A 148 1.92 4.55 -1.84
C TYR A 148 2.45 4.94 -0.46
N SER A 149 2.36 6.22 -0.15
CA SER A 149 2.57 6.78 1.18
C SER A 149 1.33 7.56 1.59
N HIS A 150 1.03 7.63 2.87
CA HIS A 150 -0.15 8.34 3.37
C HIS A 150 0.03 8.83 4.81
N ASP A 151 -0.86 9.75 5.18
CA ASP A 151 -1.02 10.30 6.54
C ASP A 151 -2.46 10.87 6.67
N ASP A 152 -3.33 10.44 7.53
CA ASP A 152 -3.42 9.28 8.43
C ASP A 152 -4.14 8.09 7.81
N ASN A 153 -5.35 8.34 7.23
CA ASN A 153 -6.21 7.33 6.66
C ASN A 153 -6.23 7.44 5.14
N ILE A 154 -6.20 6.33 4.46
CA ILE A 154 -6.31 6.29 3.00
C ILE A 154 -7.19 5.13 2.54
N GLU A 155 -7.92 5.38 1.46
CA GLU A 155 -8.56 4.35 0.64
C GLU A 155 -8.20 4.59 -0.83
N VAL A 156 -7.84 3.52 -1.54
CA VAL A 156 -7.41 3.59 -2.94
C VAL A 156 -8.23 2.64 -3.80
N TYR A 157 -8.62 3.12 -4.96
CA TYR A 157 -9.44 2.41 -5.94
C TYR A 157 -8.74 2.38 -7.30
N LEU A 158 -8.78 1.24 -7.96
CA LEU A 158 -8.35 1.07 -9.35
C LEU A 158 -9.57 0.66 -10.19
N ASN A 159 -9.90 1.45 -11.19
CA ASN A 159 -11.07 1.25 -12.05
C ASN A 159 -12.36 0.97 -11.26
N GLY A 160 -12.58 1.75 -10.19
CA GLY A 160 -13.77 1.64 -9.33
C GLY A 160 -13.72 0.51 -8.30
N LYS A 161 -12.67 -0.33 -8.27
CA LYS A 161 -12.52 -1.41 -7.30
C LYS A 161 -11.52 -1.01 -6.23
N GLN A 162 -11.87 -1.17 -4.96
CA GLN A 162 -10.99 -0.87 -3.84
C GLN A 162 -9.82 -1.85 -3.79
N ILE A 163 -8.59 -1.33 -3.76
CA ILE A 163 -7.35 -2.12 -3.75
C ILE A 163 -6.52 -1.93 -2.49
N ALA A 164 -6.70 -0.81 -1.80
CA ALA A 164 -6.00 -0.56 -0.53
C ALA A 164 -6.88 0.24 0.43
N VAL A 165 -6.72 -0.06 1.71
CA VAL A 165 -7.22 0.72 2.85
C VAL A 165 -6.14 0.67 3.92
N ALA A 166 -5.77 1.82 4.45
CA ALA A 166 -4.87 1.93 5.60
C ALA A 166 -5.32 3.09 6.50
N GLY A 167 -4.86 3.11 7.73
CA GLY A 167 -5.28 4.15 8.66
C GLY A 167 -4.45 4.25 9.93
N ASN A 168 -4.67 5.37 10.63
CA ASN A 168 -4.13 5.70 11.95
C ASN A 168 -2.61 5.87 11.99
N GLY A 169 -2.03 6.53 11.02
CA GLY A 169 -0.62 6.88 11.08
C GLY A 169 -0.02 7.26 9.74
N LEU A 170 1.20 7.74 9.85
CA LEU A 170 2.06 8.08 8.73
C LEU A 170 2.85 6.84 8.32
N ASP A 171 2.63 6.38 7.10
CA ASP A 171 3.38 5.26 6.51
C ASP A 171 3.96 5.67 5.16
N TYR A 172 5.19 5.23 4.91
CA TYR A 172 5.93 5.50 3.68
C TYR A 172 6.17 4.23 2.89
N ASP A 173 6.14 4.37 1.57
CA ASP A 173 6.56 3.35 0.61
C ASP A 173 5.90 1.98 0.80
N LEU A 174 4.64 1.99 1.24
CA LEU A 174 3.86 0.77 1.37
C LEU A 174 3.69 0.10 0.00
N LEU A 175 3.90 -1.21 -0.02
CA LEU A 175 3.62 -2.04 -1.19
C LEU A 175 2.38 -2.90 -0.92
N LYS A 176 1.37 -2.73 -1.75
CA LYS A 176 0.15 -3.53 -1.69
C LYS A 176 -0.05 -4.28 -3.00
N GLU A 177 -0.07 -5.60 -2.92
CA GLU A 177 -0.38 -6.44 -4.07
C GLU A 177 -1.79 -6.12 -4.59
N ILE A 178 -1.90 -5.91 -5.89
CA ILE A 178 -3.17 -5.69 -6.58
C ILE A 178 -3.78 -7.06 -6.86
N PRO A 179 -5.03 -7.34 -6.42
CA PRO A 179 -5.68 -8.60 -6.70
C PRO A 179 -5.71 -8.90 -8.22
N GLU A 180 -5.41 -10.13 -8.61
CA GLU A 180 -5.33 -10.56 -10.01
C GLU A 180 -6.57 -10.14 -10.82
N ALA A 181 -7.77 -10.38 -10.29
CA ALA A 181 -9.02 -9.98 -10.94
C ALA A 181 -9.18 -8.47 -11.16
N VAL A 182 -8.44 -7.64 -10.40
CA VAL A 182 -8.38 -6.19 -10.61
C VAL A 182 -7.31 -5.85 -11.62
N ALA A 183 -6.15 -6.48 -11.55
CA ALA A 183 -5.07 -6.33 -12.53
C ALA A 183 -5.53 -6.69 -13.94
N GLU A 184 -6.27 -7.79 -14.11
CA GLU A 184 -6.88 -8.19 -15.38
C GLU A 184 -7.85 -7.15 -15.95
N SER A 185 -8.48 -6.35 -15.08
CA SER A 185 -9.42 -5.27 -15.52
C SER A 185 -8.73 -4.04 -16.09
N LEU A 186 -7.40 -3.95 -16.06
CA LEU A 186 -6.63 -2.87 -16.66
C LEU A 186 -6.86 -2.84 -18.19
N LYS A 187 -7.09 -1.63 -18.68
CA LYS A 187 -7.35 -1.34 -20.09
C LYS A 187 -6.12 -0.73 -20.74
N PRO A 188 -5.96 -0.84 -22.05
CA PRO A 188 -4.87 -0.15 -22.74
C PRO A 188 -4.87 1.35 -22.48
N THR A 189 -6.05 1.97 -22.36
CA THR A 189 -6.19 3.41 -22.12
C THR A 189 -7.28 3.73 -21.12
N GLY A 190 -7.15 4.88 -20.44
CA GLY A 190 -8.19 5.44 -19.62
C GLY A 190 -8.45 4.69 -18.31
N ASN A 191 -7.44 4.07 -17.73
CA ASN A 191 -7.54 3.54 -16.36
C ASN A 191 -7.61 4.69 -15.35
N VAL A 192 -8.31 4.47 -14.25
CA VAL A 192 -8.48 5.46 -13.19
C VAL A 192 -7.94 4.91 -11.88
N LEU A 193 -6.95 5.59 -11.33
CA LEU A 193 -6.52 5.42 -9.95
C LEU A 193 -7.13 6.56 -9.13
N ALA A 194 -7.96 6.22 -8.15
CA ALA A 194 -8.62 7.19 -7.29
C ALA A 194 -8.27 6.95 -5.83
N ALA A 195 -8.02 8.00 -5.08
CA ALA A 195 -7.68 7.92 -3.66
C ALA A 195 -8.42 8.99 -2.86
N HIS A 196 -8.82 8.64 -1.64
CA HIS A 196 -9.23 9.59 -0.61
C HIS A 196 -8.28 9.45 0.56
N CYS A 197 -7.69 10.55 0.97
CA CYS A 197 -6.83 10.60 2.14
C CYS A 197 -7.43 11.58 3.16
N ARG A 198 -7.37 11.19 4.44
CA ARG A 198 -7.84 12.00 5.57
C ARG A 198 -6.72 12.19 6.58
N ASN A 199 -6.38 13.44 6.81
CA ASN A 199 -5.49 13.87 7.87
C ASN A 199 -6.31 14.16 9.14
N ASN A 200 -6.01 13.46 10.23
CA ASN A 200 -6.65 13.63 11.53
C ASN A 200 -5.94 14.69 12.40
N GLY A 201 -4.79 15.16 11.96
CA GLY A 201 -4.03 16.23 12.61
C GLY A 201 -2.53 16.13 12.37
N GLY A 202 -1.83 17.26 12.38
CA GLY A 202 -0.42 17.34 12.04
C GLY A 202 -0.17 17.66 10.57
N GLY A 203 1.01 17.30 10.06
CA GLY A 203 1.33 17.38 8.64
C GLY A 203 0.65 16.26 7.84
N ALA A 204 0.36 16.49 6.56
CA ALA A 204 -0.19 15.48 5.66
C ALA A 204 0.75 15.22 4.47
N TYR A 205 0.85 13.95 4.10
CA TYR A 205 1.80 13.46 3.10
C TYR A 205 1.10 12.60 2.04
#